data_6999d64b24167d2ede17916a90215444
#
_entry.id   6999d64b24167d2ede17916a90215444
#
_cell.length_a   1.000
_cell.length_b   1.000
_cell.length_c   1.000
_cell.angle_alpha   90.00
_cell.angle_beta   90.00
_cell.angle_gamma   90.00
#
_symmetry.space_group_name_H-M   'P 1'
#
loop_
_entity.id
_entity.type
_entity.pdbx_description
1 polymer ?
#
loop_
_entity_poly.entity_id
_entity_poly.type
_entity_poly.pdbx_seq_one_letter_code
_entity_poly.pdbx_strand_id
1 'polypeptide(L)'
;MHIRLIATVVCLGLALPPNALAEKVYVTSWKSGADKKVYVSNWREEANMVVYKTSVKSESAQPGVWFFVGYAIDADMKIYFTQWKDEADLKIYYTINKDEAGPRAEP
;
A
#
# COMPACT_ATOMS: atom_id res chain seq x y z
N MET A 1 -27.60 1.40 29.25
CA MET A 1 -27.30 1.17 28.76
C MET A 1 -26.81 0.92 28.21
N HIS A 2 -26.49 0.95 27.89
CA HIS A 2 -25.89 0.70 27.16
C HIS A 2 -25.17 0.38 26.52
N ILE A 3 -24.97 0.65 26.55
CA ILE A 3 -24.30 0.39 26.02
C ILE A 3 -23.87 0.18 25.35
N ARG A 4 -23.79 0.42 25.21
CA ARG A 4 -23.39 0.27 24.46
C ARG A 4 -22.71 0.15 23.86
N LEU A 5 -22.57 0.46 23.78
CA LEU A 5 -21.89 0.30 23.11
C LEU A 5 -21.22 -0.06 22.72
N ILE A 6 -21.20 0.06 22.98
CA ILE A 6 -20.45 -0.27 22.53
C ILE A 6 -19.97 -0.72 21.87
N ALA A 7 -19.89 -0.69 21.74
CA ALA A 7 -19.37 -1.07 21.11
C ALA A 7 -18.92 -1.12 20.39
N THR A 8 -18.81 -0.90 20.31
CA THR A 8 -18.33 -1.00 19.70
C THR A 8 -17.71 -1.04 19.08
N VAL A 9 -17.60 -0.84 19.14
CA VAL A 9 -16.91 -0.88 18.55
C VAL A 9 -16.22 -1.28 18.12
N VAL A 10 -16.10 -1.31 18.37
CA VAL A 10 -15.35 -1.80 17.92
C VAL A 10 -15.05 -2.20 17.17
N CYS A 11 -15.06 -2.19 16.90
CA CYS A 11 -14.74 -2.59 16.16
C CYS A 11 -14.39 -2.50 15.53
N LEU A 12 -14.25 -2.07 15.50
CA LEU A 12 -13.81 -2.06 14.85
C LEU A 12 -13.03 -2.31 14.56
N GLY A 13 -12.91 -2.43 14.97
CA GLY A 13 -11.99 -2.69 14.70
C GLY A 13 -11.39 -2.58 13.87
N LEU A 14 -11.48 -2.25 13.67
CA LEU A 14 -11.15 -2.29 12.82
C LEU A 14 -10.52 -2.93 12.20
N ALA A 15 -10.66 -2.99 12.11
CA ALA A 15 -10.09 -4.03 11.31
C ALA A 15 -9.35 -3.47 10.13
N LEU A 16 -8.06 -3.69 10.11
CA LEU A 16 -7.27 -3.32 8.95
C LEU A 16 -7.61 -4.26 7.81
N PRO A 17 -7.73 -3.74 6.59
CA PRO A 17 -7.86 -4.62 5.44
C PRO A 17 -6.66 -5.55 5.39
N PRO A 18 -6.84 -6.83 5.05
CA PRO A 18 -5.69 -7.73 4.97
C PRO A 18 -4.59 -7.24 4.05
N ASN A 19 -4.94 -6.56 2.96
CA ASN A 19 -3.94 -6.08 2.01
C ASN A 19 -3.13 -4.91 2.54
N ALA A 20 -3.51 -4.34 3.67
CA ALA A 20 -2.68 -3.33 4.31
C ALA A 20 -1.43 -3.94 4.92
N LEU A 21 -1.45 -5.25 5.15
CA LEU A 21 -0.34 -5.95 5.81
C LEU A 21 0.46 -6.82 4.86
N ALA A 22 -0.18 -7.37 3.83
CA ALA A 22 0.48 -8.32 2.94
C ALA A 22 0.44 -7.75 1.54
N GLU A 23 1.58 -7.32 1.06
CA GLU A 23 1.60 -6.58 -0.19
C GLU A 23 2.48 -7.23 -1.24
N LYS A 24 1.93 -8.28 -1.83
CA LYS A 24 2.46 -8.79 -3.08
C LYS A 24 1.81 -7.99 -4.19
N VAL A 25 2.64 -7.36 -5.01
CA VAL A 25 2.18 -6.33 -5.94
C VAL A 25 2.44 -6.76 -7.37
N TYR A 26 1.44 -6.65 -8.21
CA TYR A 26 1.56 -6.88 -9.64
C TYR A 26 1.40 -5.57 -10.38
N VAL A 27 2.32 -5.28 -11.29
CA VAL A 27 2.26 -4.06 -12.10
C VAL A 27 1.54 -4.40 -13.39
N THR A 28 0.37 -3.77 -13.60
CA THR A 28 -0.40 -3.98 -14.82
C THR A 28 -0.12 -2.85 -15.81
N SER A 29 -0.23 -3.18 -17.10
CA SER A 29 -0.14 -2.18 -18.17
C SER A 29 -1.46 -1.48 -18.43
N TRP A 30 -2.53 -1.92 -17.80
CA TRP A 30 -3.87 -1.43 -18.07
C TRP A 30 -4.40 -0.67 -16.88
N LYS A 31 -4.64 0.63 -17.08
CA LYS A 31 -5.15 1.49 -16.02
C LYS A 31 -6.46 0.96 -15.45
N SER A 32 -7.32 0.48 -16.33
CA SER A 32 -8.65 0.00 -15.92
C SER A 32 -8.61 -1.30 -15.11
N GLY A 33 -7.50 -2.02 -15.19
CA GLY A 33 -7.35 -3.27 -14.43
C GLY A 33 -6.65 -3.10 -13.11
N ALA A 34 -6.28 -1.89 -12.76
CA ALA A 34 -5.50 -1.65 -11.55
C ALA A 34 -6.41 -1.38 -10.36
N ASP A 35 -5.99 -1.86 -9.19
CA ASP A 35 -6.63 -1.50 -7.94
C ASP A 35 -6.25 -0.10 -7.52
N LYS A 36 -5.02 0.32 -7.85
CA LYS A 36 -4.50 1.64 -7.51
C LYS A 36 -3.66 2.18 -8.64
N LYS A 37 -3.81 3.46 -8.93
CA LYS A 37 -2.89 4.21 -9.77
C LYS A 37 -1.83 4.81 -8.87
N VAL A 38 -0.56 4.53 -9.14
CA VAL A 38 0.54 4.85 -8.25
C VAL A 38 1.49 5.83 -8.93
N TYR A 39 1.80 6.90 -8.24
CA TYR A 39 2.79 7.86 -8.68
C TYR A 39 4.03 7.74 -7.81
N VAL A 40 5.20 7.59 -8.43
CA VAL A 40 6.46 7.50 -7.69
C VAL A 40 7.04 8.90 -7.59
N SER A 41 7.13 9.40 -6.37
CA SER A 41 7.66 10.73 -6.12
C SER A 41 9.15 10.65 -5.82
N ASN A 42 9.87 11.71 -6.19
CA ASN A 42 11.26 11.86 -5.79
C ASN A 42 11.40 12.49 -4.41
N TRP A 43 10.28 12.89 -3.83
CA TRP A 43 10.29 13.64 -2.57
C TRP A 43 9.45 12.89 -1.53
N ARG A 44 10.10 12.53 -0.43
CA ARG A 44 9.41 11.82 0.66
C ARG A 44 8.21 12.62 1.16
N GLU A 45 8.32 13.95 1.19
CA GLU A 45 7.26 14.81 1.72
C GLU A 45 5.97 14.75 0.92
N GLU A 46 6.06 14.39 -0.35
CA GLU A 46 4.86 14.28 -1.21
C GLU A 46 4.17 12.93 -1.07
N ALA A 47 4.85 11.95 -0.51
CA ALA A 47 4.36 10.57 -0.56
C ALA A 47 3.36 10.30 0.54
N ASN A 48 2.36 9.49 0.21
CA ASN A 48 1.44 8.93 1.19
C ASN A 48 2.04 7.72 1.88
N MET A 49 2.98 7.07 1.21
CA MET A 49 3.56 5.84 1.71
C MET A 49 5.02 5.76 1.29
N VAL A 50 5.86 5.31 2.21
CA VAL A 50 7.25 5.02 1.94
C VAL A 50 7.35 3.53 1.67
N VAL A 51 7.89 3.15 0.51
CA VAL A 51 7.89 1.77 0.05
C VAL A 51 9.31 1.23 -0.02
N TYR A 52 9.50 0.06 0.55
CA TYR A 52 10.73 -0.70 0.40
C TYR A 52 10.44 -1.91 -0.50
N LYS A 53 11.18 -2.03 -1.59
CA LYS A 53 11.03 -3.18 -2.50
C LYS A 53 11.90 -4.30 -1.99
N THR A 54 11.27 -5.42 -1.64
CA THR A 54 12.01 -6.57 -1.14
C THR A 54 12.09 -7.64 -2.21
N SER A 55 13.16 -8.44 -2.15
CA SER A 55 13.26 -9.66 -2.93
C SER A 55 12.89 -10.89 -2.12
N VAL A 56 12.48 -10.69 -0.87
CA VAL A 56 12.14 -11.80 0.04
C VAL A 56 10.65 -11.75 0.30
N LYS A 57 9.94 -12.74 -0.23
CA LYS A 57 8.48 -12.77 -0.20
C LYS A 57 7.91 -12.65 1.20
N SER A 58 8.53 -13.33 2.16
CA SER A 58 8.01 -13.34 3.54
C SER A 58 8.07 -11.97 4.20
N GLU A 59 8.89 -11.05 3.69
CA GLU A 59 8.97 -9.71 4.26
C GLU A 59 7.79 -8.84 3.87
N SER A 60 7.03 -9.25 2.85
CA SER A 60 5.91 -8.44 2.36
C SER A 60 4.74 -8.39 3.33
N ALA A 61 4.81 -9.08 4.45
CA ALA A 61 3.80 -8.98 5.49
C ALA A 61 3.85 -7.64 6.23
N GLN A 62 4.95 -6.90 6.12
CA GLN A 62 5.08 -5.60 6.78
C GLN A 62 4.47 -4.50 5.91
N PRO A 63 3.74 -3.55 6.50
CA PRO A 63 3.19 -2.43 5.72
C PRO A 63 4.30 -1.67 5.00
N GLY A 64 4.07 -1.36 3.75
CA GLY A 64 5.03 -0.60 2.96
C GLY A 64 6.16 -1.43 2.37
N VAL A 65 6.26 -2.69 2.72
CA VAL A 65 7.28 -3.58 2.14
C VAL A 65 6.60 -4.35 1.01
N TRP A 66 6.99 -4.05 -0.22
CA TRP A 66 6.33 -4.60 -1.41
C TRP A 66 7.19 -5.66 -2.06
N PHE A 67 6.58 -6.80 -2.37
CA PHE A 67 7.19 -7.85 -3.14
C PHE A 67 6.49 -7.91 -4.49
N PHE A 68 7.22 -7.65 -5.56
CA PHE A 68 6.63 -7.62 -6.90
C PHE A 68 6.53 -9.03 -7.46
N VAL A 69 5.35 -9.41 -7.93
CA VAL A 69 5.09 -10.73 -8.49
C VAL A 69 4.92 -10.62 -9.99
N GLY A 70 5.13 -11.75 -10.67
CA GLY A 70 5.07 -11.79 -12.12
C GLY A 70 3.69 -12.07 -12.69
N TYR A 71 2.75 -12.47 -11.86
CA TYR A 71 1.41 -12.84 -12.32
C TYR A 71 0.37 -12.22 -11.43
N ALA A 72 -0.70 -11.71 -12.05
CA ALA A 72 -1.76 -11.02 -11.31
C ALA A 72 -2.42 -11.91 -10.29
N ILE A 73 -2.54 -13.21 -10.58
CA ILE A 73 -3.22 -14.13 -9.68
C ILE A 73 -2.48 -14.27 -8.34
N ASP A 74 -1.19 -13.99 -8.32
CA ASP A 74 -0.40 -14.10 -7.11
C ASP A 74 -0.39 -12.81 -6.29
N ALA A 75 -1.01 -11.75 -6.80
CA ALA A 75 -0.90 -10.43 -6.18
C ALA A 75 -2.01 -10.18 -5.18
N ASP A 76 -1.66 -9.44 -4.13
CA ASP A 76 -2.66 -8.86 -3.22
C ASP A 76 -3.21 -7.58 -3.80
N MET A 77 -2.41 -6.89 -4.62
CA MET A 77 -2.79 -5.60 -5.16
C MET A 77 -2.21 -5.45 -6.57
N LYS A 78 -3.05 -5.00 -7.50
CA LYS A 78 -2.61 -4.68 -8.86
C LYS A 78 -2.48 -3.17 -8.97
N ILE A 79 -1.33 -2.71 -9.43
CA ILE A 79 -1.08 -1.29 -9.56
C ILE A 79 -0.76 -0.92 -11.00
N TYR A 80 -1.03 0.33 -11.32
CA TYR A 80 -0.64 0.94 -12.58
C TYR A 80 0.18 2.17 -12.25
N PHE A 81 1.41 2.24 -12.77
CA PHE A 81 2.25 3.42 -12.55
C PHE A 81 1.81 4.54 -13.48
N THR A 82 1.46 5.67 -12.90
CA THR A 82 1.07 6.85 -13.67
C THR A 82 2.14 7.91 -13.57
N GLN A 83 2.27 8.70 -14.63
CA GLN A 83 3.16 9.85 -14.65
C GLN A 83 2.49 11.09 -14.07
N TRP A 84 1.20 11.02 -13.81
CA TRP A 84 0.41 12.19 -13.44
C TRP A 84 0.05 12.12 -11.97
N LYS A 85 0.64 13.02 -11.21
CA LYS A 85 0.43 13.09 -9.77
C LYS A 85 -1.05 13.23 -9.43
N ASP A 86 -1.76 14.05 -10.22
CA ASP A 86 -3.15 14.37 -9.92
C ASP A 86 -4.10 13.20 -10.11
N GLU A 87 -3.74 12.21 -10.92
CA GLU A 87 -4.62 11.07 -11.10
C GLU A 87 -4.27 9.90 -10.18
N ALA A 88 -3.18 10.02 -9.43
CA ALA A 88 -2.73 8.91 -8.60
C ALA A 88 -3.62 8.71 -7.40
N ASP A 89 -3.92 7.45 -7.12
CA ASP A 89 -4.60 7.06 -5.89
C ASP A 89 -3.63 7.00 -4.73
N LEU A 90 -2.35 6.78 -5.05
CA LEU A 90 -1.32 6.59 -4.03
C LEU A 90 -0.02 7.19 -4.56
N LYS A 91 0.59 8.04 -3.77
CA LYS A 91 1.91 8.59 -4.08
C LYS A 91 2.91 7.91 -3.17
N ILE A 92 3.96 7.33 -3.74
CA ILE A 92 4.93 6.58 -2.98
C ILE A 92 6.32 7.17 -3.15
N TYR A 93 7.17 6.88 -2.17
CA TYR A 93 8.58 7.21 -2.20
C TYR A 93 9.35 5.94 -1.86
N TYR A 94 10.28 5.56 -2.72
CA TYR A 94 11.08 4.35 -2.47
C TYR A 94 12.21 4.63 -1.50
N THR A 95 12.37 3.75 -0.52
CA THR A 95 13.46 3.83 0.43
C THR A 95 14.35 2.60 0.30
N ILE A 96 15.62 2.75 0.66
CA ILE A 96 16.53 1.60 0.74
C ILE A 96 16.57 1.02 2.15
N ASN A 97 15.81 1.61 3.06
CA ASN A 97 15.83 1.20 4.47
C ASN A 97 14.46 0.63 4.83
N LYS A 98 14.40 -0.68 5.03
CA LYS A 98 13.15 -1.37 5.32
C LYS A 98 12.44 -0.80 6.55
N ASP A 99 13.21 -0.35 7.53
CA ASP A 99 12.64 0.17 8.77
C ASP A 99 11.84 1.46 8.56
N GLU A 100 12.05 2.13 7.43
CA GLU A 100 11.33 3.37 7.13
C GLU A 100 10.04 3.14 6.36
N ALA A 101 9.80 1.90 5.93
CA ALA A 101 8.64 1.60 5.09
C ALA A 101 7.35 1.71 5.87
N GLY A 102 6.31 2.17 5.19
CA GLY A 102 4.99 2.24 5.78
C GLY A 102 4.26 3.48 5.39
N PRO A 103 2.98 3.58 5.81
CA PRO A 103 2.19 4.77 5.55
C PRO A 103 2.79 5.98 6.24
N ARG A 104 2.69 7.14 5.60
CA ARG A 104 3.13 8.40 6.19
C ARG A 104 1.93 9.14 6.75
N ALA A 105 2.14 9.76 7.89
CA ALA A 105 1.14 10.66 8.44
C ALA A 105 1.04 11.87 7.53
N GLU A 106 -0.17 12.38 7.36
CA GLU A 106 -0.38 13.61 6.60
C GLU A 106 0.29 14.77 7.31
N PRO A 107 0.96 15.63 6.55
CA PRO A 107 1.59 16.81 7.16
C PRO A 107 0.57 17.79 7.71
#